data_982797df48203a3f4f9dc48e1aa62936
#
_entry.id   982797df48203a3f4f9dc48e1aa62936
#
_cell.length_a   1.000
_cell.length_b   1.000
_cell.length_c   1.000
_cell.angle_alpha   90.00
_cell.angle_beta   90.00
_cell.angle_gamma   90.00
#
_symmetry.space_group_name_H-M   'P 1'
#
loop_
_entity.id
_entity.type
_entity.pdbx_description
1 polymer ?
#
loop_
_entity_poly.entity_id
_entity_poly.type
_entity_poly.pdbx_seq_one_letter_code
_entity_poly.pdbx_strand_id
1 'polypeptide(L)'
;NYRASFGFMDHNTIVKVNDYRNLVVKLDATQKAFDGRLVGDFGVYGYSSKIHDIFDTRMLFYSAAAQNLTYPAGTDVNGNWVKNSAASHINHPGALLYEKNDSEERNFNTHLGLKFNILDNLILSAFGSYSYSSTGNAQFCPTWVWAQGNVYRGEFKGEDYFTNVSLSYNNAWGDSHLDAVVGAEYLKQVRTGLWVQAKGITTNDFSYNNIGATSSRPFGGTSSSYEDPSLASIMGSVTY
;
A
#
# COMPACT_ATOMS: atom_id res chain seq x y z
N ASN A 1 -25.89 10.63 -13.29
CA ASN A 1 -25.65 10.61 -11.84
C ASN A 1 -24.19 10.95 -11.60
N TYR A 2 -23.95 11.76 -10.56
CA TYR A 2 -22.60 12.13 -10.13
C TYR A 2 -22.50 11.95 -8.61
N ARG A 3 -21.40 11.42 -8.18
CA ARG A 3 -21.09 11.24 -6.76
C ARG A 3 -19.64 11.64 -6.50
N ALA A 4 -19.45 12.48 -5.50
CA ALA A 4 -18.13 12.83 -4.97
C ALA A 4 -18.09 12.50 -3.48
N SER A 5 -17.00 11.96 -3.01
CA SER A 5 -16.75 11.74 -1.58
C SER A 5 -15.31 12.05 -1.23
N PHE A 6 -15.15 12.57 -0.04
CA PHE A 6 -13.87 12.91 0.56
C PHE A 6 -13.86 12.34 1.98
N GLY A 7 -12.78 11.69 2.36
CA GLY A 7 -12.56 11.17 3.69
C GLY A 7 -11.17 11.56 4.19
N PHE A 8 -11.13 12.00 5.44
CA PHE A 8 -9.88 12.25 6.16
C PHE A 8 -9.95 11.57 7.51
N MET A 9 -8.89 10.87 7.89
CA MET A 9 -8.71 10.24 9.18
C MET A 9 -7.34 10.60 9.72
N ASP A 10 -7.29 11.05 10.97
CA ASP A 10 -6.07 11.25 11.75
C ASP A 10 -6.28 10.53 13.09
N HIS A 11 -5.47 9.53 13.38
CA HIS A 11 -5.64 8.66 14.53
C HIS A 11 -4.31 8.47 15.24
N ASN A 12 -4.29 8.81 16.53
CA ASN A 12 -3.19 8.52 17.44
C ASN A 12 -3.49 7.22 18.21
N THR A 13 -2.49 6.39 18.39
CA THR A 13 -2.63 5.14 19.14
C THR A 13 -2.32 5.34 20.62
N ILE A 14 -2.44 4.24 21.39
CA ILE A 14 -2.02 4.23 22.82
C ILE A 14 -0.50 4.38 22.99
N VAL A 15 0.29 4.11 21.95
CA VAL A 15 1.74 4.37 21.94
C VAL A 15 1.96 5.78 21.44
N LYS A 16 2.53 6.63 22.28
CA LYS A 16 2.64 8.10 22.07
C LYS A 16 3.21 8.52 20.71
N VAL A 17 4.08 7.71 20.13
CA VAL A 17 4.80 8.03 18.87
C VAL A 17 4.16 7.41 17.63
N ASN A 18 3.10 6.61 17.82
CA ASN A 18 2.43 5.92 16.72
C ASN A 18 1.21 6.72 16.27
N ASP A 19 1.17 7.07 15.01
CA ASP A 19 0.04 7.74 14.38
C ASP A 19 -0.28 7.15 13.01
N TYR A 20 -1.51 7.37 12.58
CA TYR A 20 -2.03 6.97 11.28
C TYR A 20 -2.84 8.11 10.67
N ARG A 21 -2.49 8.51 9.46
CA ARG A 21 -3.24 9.48 8.66
C ARG A 21 -3.67 8.88 7.36
N ASN A 22 -4.90 9.13 6.98
CA ASN A 22 -5.43 8.68 5.71
C ASN A 22 -6.30 9.76 5.06
N LEU A 23 -6.07 9.99 3.78
CA LEU A 23 -6.83 10.85 2.91
C LEU A 23 -7.40 10.02 1.77
N VAL A 24 -8.71 10.10 1.54
CA VAL A 24 -9.41 9.37 0.47
C VAL A 24 -10.24 10.34 -0.36
N VAL A 25 -10.13 10.22 -1.66
CA VAL A 25 -10.97 10.96 -2.63
C VAL A 25 -11.59 9.97 -3.58
N LYS A 26 -12.90 10.08 -3.80
CA LYS A 26 -13.62 9.27 -4.77
C LYS A 26 -14.59 10.13 -5.58
N LEU A 27 -14.57 9.94 -6.90
CA LEU A 27 -15.48 10.55 -7.85
C LEU A 27 -16.05 9.44 -8.73
N ASP A 28 -17.37 9.39 -8.85
CA ASP A 28 -18.07 8.49 -9.76
C ASP A 28 -19.02 9.33 -10.61
N ALA A 29 -19.11 9.01 -11.89
CA ALA A 29 -20.03 9.64 -12.82
C ALA A 29 -20.63 8.59 -13.76
N THR A 30 -21.95 8.61 -13.91
CA THR A 30 -22.67 7.79 -14.89
C THR A 30 -23.47 8.71 -15.79
N GLN A 31 -23.23 8.64 -17.09
CA GLN A 31 -23.90 9.44 -18.12
C GLN A 31 -24.62 8.54 -19.10
N LYS A 32 -25.83 8.95 -19.50
CA LYS A 32 -26.59 8.31 -20.57
C LYS A 32 -26.67 9.24 -21.75
N ALA A 33 -26.58 8.68 -22.95
CA ALA A 33 -26.70 9.39 -24.23
C ALA A 33 -27.49 8.55 -25.23
N PHE A 34 -27.93 9.16 -26.32
CA PHE A 34 -28.70 8.53 -27.39
C PHE A 34 -29.97 7.80 -26.87
N ASP A 35 -30.81 8.51 -26.13
CA ASP A 35 -32.03 7.98 -25.50
C ASP A 35 -31.78 6.74 -24.61
N GLY A 36 -30.61 6.70 -23.97
CA GLY A 36 -30.20 5.62 -23.07
C GLY A 36 -29.53 4.44 -23.77
N ARG A 37 -29.32 4.47 -25.07
CA ARG A 37 -28.59 3.42 -25.80
C ARG A 37 -27.11 3.36 -25.43
N LEU A 38 -26.52 4.49 -25.10
CA LEU A 38 -25.14 4.57 -24.60
C LEU A 38 -25.15 4.92 -23.12
N VAL A 39 -24.53 4.09 -22.31
CA VAL A 39 -24.27 4.36 -20.90
C VAL A 39 -22.76 4.39 -20.71
N GLY A 40 -22.25 5.53 -20.26
CA GLY A 40 -20.85 5.70 -19.84
C GLY A 40 -20.74 5.75 -18.32
N ASP A 41 -19.80 5.03 -17.77
CA ASP A 41 -19.48 4.96 -16.36
C ASP A 41 -18.00 5.32 -16.17
N PHE A 42 -17.73 6.31 -15.35
CA PHE A 42 -16.37 6.80 -15.08
C PHE A 42 -16.16 6.89 -13.58
N GLY A 43 -15.03 6.42 -13.10
CA GLY A 43 -14.67 6.54 -11.71
C GLY A 43 -13.21 6.88 -11.52
N VAL A 44 -12.96 7.67 -10.48
CA VAL A 44 -11.62 7.99 -9.96
C VAL A 44 -11.62 7.74 -8.46
N TYR A 45 -10.64 7.03 -7.99
CA TYR A 45 -10.38 6.77 -6.58
C TYR A 45 -8.92 7.02 -6.29
N GLY A 46 -8.64 7.76 -5.24
CA GLY A 46 -7.28 7.96 -4.76
C GLY A 46 -7.23 7.95 -3.24
N TYR A 47 -6.17 7.39 -2.69
CA TYR A 47 -5.87 7.56 -1.28
C TYR A 47 -4.37 7.80 -1.06
N SER A 48 -4.08 8.47 0.04
CA SER A 48 -2.73 8.62 0.58
C SER A 48 -2.79 8.32 2.07
N SER A 49 -1.97 7.38 2.51
CA SER A 49 -1.89 6.96 3.91
C SER A 49 -0.46 7.12 4.41
N LYS A 50 -0.32 7.58 5.65
CA LYS A 50 0.96 7.66 6.36
C LYS A 50 0.80 6.99 7.71
N ILE A 51 1.75 6.11 8.01
CA ILE A 51 1.82 5.38 9.26
C ILE A 51 3.17 5.70 9.88
N HIS A 52 3.14 6.17 11.11
CA HIS A 52 4.32 6.25 11.97
C HIS A 52 4.16 5.23 13.08
N ASP A 53 5.11 4.32 13.20
CA ASP A 53 5.11 3.27 14.20
C ASP A 53 6.53 3.07 14.74
N ILE A 54 6.67 2.37 15.86
CA ILE A 54 7.93 1.82 16.31
C ILE A 54 8.16 0.45 15.66
N PHE A 55 9.41 0.00 15.64
CA PHE A 55 9.78 -1.25 14.98
C PHE A 55 9.10 -2.49 15.59
N ASP A 56 9.01 -2.57 16.91
CA ASP A 56 8.35 -3.68 17.62
C ASP A 56 7.56 -3.20 18.85
N THR A 57 6.28 -2.89 18.63
CA THR A 57 5.35 -2.49 19.68
C THR A 57 5.18 -3.59 20.75
N ARG A 58 5.28 -4.86 20.39
CA ARG A 58 5.21 -5.97 21.34
C ARG A 58 6.41 -5.94 22.31
N MET A 59 7.61 -5.69 21.79
CA MET A 59 8.82 -5.55 22.63
C MET A 59 8.74 -4.33 23.54
N LEU A 60 8.10 -3.25 23.12
CA LEU A 60 7.84 -2.10 23.99
C LEU A 60 7.02 -2.50 25.22
N PHE A 61 5.87 -3.18 25.01
CA PHE A 61 5.02 -3.62 26.13
C PHE A 61 5.70 -4.66 27.00
N TYR A 62 6.41 -5.61 26.39
CA TYR A 62 7.18 -6.61 27.13
C TYR A 62 8.27 -5.96 28.02
N SER A 63 9.04 -5.03 27.46
CA SER A 63 10.08 -4.33 28.21
C SER A 63 9.51 -3.45 29.33
N ALA A 64 8.36 -2.80 29.08
CA ALA A 64 7.66 -2.03 30.10
C ALA A 64 7.16 -2.90 31.27
N ALA A 65 6.62 -4.09 30.96
CA ALA A 65 6.16 -5.05 31.99
C ALA A 65 7.32 -5.72 32.74
N ALA A 66 8.44 -5.96 32.08
CA ALA A 66 9.61 -6.61 32.67
C ALA A 66 10.54 -5.63 33.40
N GLN A 67 10.34 -4.32 33.27
CA GLN A 67 11.13 -3.30 33.94
C GLN A 67 10.86 -3.32 35.46
N ASN A 68 11.92 -3.39 36.26
CA ASN A 68 11.78 -3.29 37.71
C ASN A 68 11.44 -1.85 38.09
N LEU A 69 10.39 -1.66 38.89
CA LEU A 69 9.91 -0.35 39.36
C LEU A 69 10.94 0.44 40.21
N THR A 70 11.96 -0.23 40.74
CA THR A 70 13.04 0.41 41.49
C THR A 70 14.17 0.95 40.62
N TYR A 71 14.16 0.65 39.31
CA TYR A 71 15.14 1.17 38.37
C TYR A 71 14.84 2.62 38.00
N PRO A 72 15.89 3.45 37.81
CA PRO A 72 15.69 4.81 37.36
C PRO A 72 14.96 4.86 36.02
N ALA A 73 13.95 5.70 35.92
CA ALA A 73 13.28 5.99 34.66
C ALA A 73 14.14 6.97 33.86
N GLY A 74 14.60 6.59 32.66
CA GLY A 74 15.28 7.50 31.75
C GLY A 74 16.75 7.18 31.51
N THR A 75 17.56 8.24 31.40
CA THR A 75 18.98 8.16 31.07
C THR A 75 19.87 8.46 32.29
N ASP A 76 21.10 7.93 32.26
CA ASP A 76 22.15 8.27 33.22
C ASP A 76 22.69 9.70 32.96
N VAL A 77 23.68 10.11 33.79
CA VAL A 77 24.33 11.43 33.68
C VAL A 77 25.08 11.65 32.36
N ASN A 78 25.34 10.58 31.62
CA ASN A 78 26.02 10.61 30.32
C ASN A 78 25.02 10.53 29.15
N GLY A 79 23.71 10.50 29.45
CA GLY A 79 22.64 10.40 28.43
C GLY A 79 22.37 8.97 27.94
N ASN A 80 22.95 7.92 28.54
CA ASN A 80 22.70 6.55 28.17
C ASN A 80 21.44 6.01 28.86
N TRP A 81 20.62 5.28 28.13
CA TRP A 81 19.46 4.62 28.71
C TRP A 81 19.86 3.61 29.77
N VAL A 82 19.28 3.75 30.96
CA VAL A 82 19.58 2.85 32.09
C VAL A 82 19.02 1.46 31.75
N LYS A 83 19.88 0.44 31.83
CA LYS A 83 19.52 -0.96 31.61
C LYS A 83 19.50 -1.72 32.92
N ASN A 84 18.56 -2.65 33.04
CA ASN A 84 18.51 -3.57 34.16
C ASN A 84 19.73 -4.55 34.07
N SER A 85 20.61 -4.53 35.04
CA SER A 85 21.80 -5.41 35.05
C SER A 85 21.45 -6.91 35.11
N ALA A 86 20.33 -7.26 35.72
CA ALA A 86 19.83 -8.63 35.79
C ALA A 86 19.16 -9.11 34.52
N ALA A 87 18.76 -8.17 33.63
CA ALA A 87 18.08 -8.42 32.37
C ALA A 87 18.62 -7.50 31.26
N SER A 88 19.93 -7.47 31.07
CA SER A 88 20.64 -6.56 30.16
C SER A 88 20.27 -6.73 28.69
N HIS A 89 19.63 -7.85 28.32
CA HIS A 89 19.07 -8.13 27.00
C HIS A 89 17.73 -7.40 26.75
N ILE A 90 17.10 -6.86 27.80
CA ILE A 90 15.86 -6.09 27.69
C ILE A 90 16.21 -4.61 27.61
N ASN A 91 15.83 -3.97 26.51
CA ASN A 91 16.02 -2.54 26.35
C ASN A 91 15.05 -1.75 27.24
N HIS A 92 15.47 -0.55 27.66
CA HIS A 92 14.60 0.36 28.37
C HIS A 92 13.41 0.76 27.48
N PRO A 93 12.15 0.71 27.95
CA PRO A 93 10.99 1.02 27.12
C PRO A 93 11.05 2.41 26.49
N GLY A 94 11.59 3.41 27.22
CA GLY A 94 11.83 4.75 26.67
C GLY A 94 12.81 4.78 25.50
N ALA A 95 13.79 3.87 25.47
CA ALA A 95 14.73 3.75 24.36
C ALA A 95 14.05 3.25 23.08
N LEU A 96 13.10 2.33 23.21
CA LEU A 96 12.34 1.74 22.10
C LEU A 96 11.42 2.77 21.42
N LEU A 97 10.97 3.81 22.11
CA LEU A 97 10.17 4.88 21.52
C LEU A 97 10.92 5.73 20.47
N TYR A 98 12.23 5.57 20.36
CA TYR A 98 13.03 6.22 19.30
C TYR A 98 13.22 5.37 18.06
N GLU A 99 12.76 4.11 18.09
CA GLU A 99 12.65 3.32 16.87
C GLU A 99 11.62 3.95 15.92
N LYS A 100 11.81 3.71 14.63
CA LYS A 100 10.85 4.14 13.60
C LYS A 100 10.59 3.01 12.64
N ASN A 101 9.34 2.87 12.30
CA ASN A 101 8.85 1.97 11.26
C ASN A 101 7.75 2.72 10.49
N ASP A 102 8.18 3.59 9.58
CA ASP A 102 7.31 4.51 8.87
C ASP A 102 6.92 3.90 7.53
N SER A 103 5.66 4.03 7.16
CA SER A 103 5.14 3.63 5.86
C SER A 103 4.31 4.76 5.25
N GLU A 104 4.52 5.01 3.97
CA GLU A 104 3.69 5.92 3.18
C GLU A 104 3.16 5.17 1.97
N GLU A 105 1.83 5.11 1.84
CA GLU A 105 1.15 4.51 0.71
C GLU A 105 0.41 5.57 -0.09
N ARG A 106 0.48 5.47 -1.41
CA ARG A 106 -0.31 6.27 -2.35
C ARG A 106 -0.91 5.33 -3.39
N ASN A 107 -2.19 5.49 -3.61
CA ASN A 107 -2.90 4.73 -4.61
C ASN A 107 -3.79 5.65 -5.44
N PHE A 108 -3.83 5.39 -6.73
CA PHE A 108 -4.70 6.06 -7.68
C PHE A 108 -5.30 5.00 -8.61
N ASN A 109 -6.63 5.01 -8.73
CA ASN A 109 -7.36 4.14 -9.64
C ASN A 109 -8.32 4.97 -10.46
N THR A 110 -8.42 4.65 -11.74
CA THR A 110 -9.44 5.21 -12.62
C THR A 110 -9.98 4.14 -13.53
N HIS A 111 -11.27 4.25 -13.87
CA HIS A 111 -11.89 3.36 -14.83
C HIS A 111 -12.86 4.10 -15.73
N LEU A 112 -13.08 3.56 -16.92
CA LEU A 112 -14.10 3.95 -17.86
C LEU A 112 -14.81 2.69 -18.35
N GLY A 113 -16.12 2.63 -18.13
CA GLY A 113 -17.02 1.62 -18.68
C GLY A 113 -17.92 2.25 -19.73
N LEU A 114 -18.11 1.58 -20.83
CA LEU A 114 -19.05 1.95 -21.90
C LEU A 114 -19.94 0.76 -22.20
N LYS A 115 -21.24 0.99 -22.23
CA LYS A 115 -22.24 0.01 -22.66
C LYS A 115 -23.10 0.62 -23.76
N PHE A 116 -23.06 0.04 -24.94
CA PHE A 116 -23.79 0.50 -26.09
C PHE A 116 -24.77 -0.56 -26.59
N ASN A 117 -26.07 -0.28 -26.51
CA ASN A 117 -27.12 -1.11 -27.08
C ASN A 117 -27.17 -0.86 -28.57
N ILE A 118 -26.51 -1.72 -29.37
CA ILE A 118 -26.52 -1.65 -30.84
C ILE A 118 -27.96 -1.94 -31.34
N LEU A 119 -28.55 -3.01 -30.78
CA LEU A 119 -29.95 -3.41 -30.93
C LEU A 119 -30.48 -3.72 -29.52
N ASP A 120 -31.80 -3.93 -29.39
CA ASP A 120 -32.42 -4.28 -28.11
C ASP A 120 -31.87 -5.59 -27.53
N ASN A 121 -31.42 -6.48 -28.41
CA ASN A 121 -30.86 -7.79 -28.09
C ASN A 121 -29.35 -7.92 -28.35
N LEU A 122 -28.65 -6.85 -28.75
CA LEU A 122 -27.21 -6.87 -29.06
C LEU A 122 -26.50 -5.71 -28.36
N ILE A 123 -25.63 -6.04 -27.43
CA ILE A 123 -24.96 -5.09 -26.55
C ILE A 123 -23.45 -5.18 -26.73
N LEU A 124 -22.82 -4.07 -27.03
CA LEU A 124 -21.36 -3.90 -26.97
C LEU A 124 -20.98 -3.29 -25.63
N SER A 125 -20.09 -3.92 -24.92
CA SER A 125 -19.52 -3.40 -23.68
C SER A 125 -18.00 -3.26 -23.83
N ALA A 126 -17.47 -2.14 -23.34
CA ALA A 126 -16.05 -1.91 -23.24
C ALA A 126 -15.71 -1.38 -21.85
N PHE A 127 -14.65 -1.86 -21.27
CA PHE A 127 -14.16 -1.42 -19.96
C PHE A 127 -12.66 -1.23 -20.02
N GLY A 128 -12.17 -0.16 -19.42
CA GLY A 128 -10.76 0.09 -19.23
C GLY A 128 -10.48 0.62 -17.82
N SER A 129 -9.41 0.17 -17.20
CA SER A 129 -8.96 0.70 -15.93
C SER A 129 -7.45 0.84 -15.87
N TYR A 130 -7.02 1.84 -15.12
CA TYR A 130 -5.63 2.08 -14.75
C TYR A 130 -5.53 2.19 -13.23
N SER A 131 -4.56 1.52 -12.66
CA SER A 131 -4.24 1.55 -11.24
C SER A 131 -2.76 1.87 -11.05
N TYR A 132 -2.46 2.79 -10.18
CA TYR A 132 -1.11 3.11 -9.72
C TYR A 132 -1.02 2.96 -8.21
N SER A 133 0.01 2.29 -7.73
CA SER A 133 0.33 2.18 -6.31
C SER A 133 1.80 2.51 -6.06
N SER A 134 2.07 3.17 -4.95
CA SER A 134 3.43 3.43 -4.46
C SER A 134 3.46 3.24 -2.96
N THR A 135 4.39 2.42 -2.47
CA THR A 135 4.61 2.18 -1.05
C THR A 135 6.06 2.49 -0.71
N GLY A 136 6.28 3.45 0.15
CA GLY A 136 7.58 3.78 0.73
C GLY A 136 7.64 3.28 2.18
N ASN A 137 8.65 2.46 2.50
CA ASN A 137 8.89 1.97 3.85
C ASN A 137 10.24 2.48 4.35
N ALA A 138 10.29 2.91 5.61
CA ALA A 138 11.52 3.38 6.24
C ALA A 138 11.59 2.90 7.68
N GLN A 139 12.70 2.27 8.05
CA GLN A 139 12.92 1.79 9.40
C GLN A 139 14.22 2.32 9.97
N PHE A 140 14.20 2.59 11.25
CA PHE A 140 15.36 3.05 12.01
C PHE A 140 15.35 2.42 13.40
N CYS A 141 16.46 1.80 13.74
CA CYS A 141 16.73 1.31 15.09
C CYS A 141 18.02 2.00 15.60
N PRO A 142 17.95 2.79 16.67
CA PRO A 142 19.10 3.54 17.16
C PRO A 142 20.16 2.65 17.85
N THR A 143 21.38 3.16 17.98
CA THR A 143 22.52 2.42 18.54
C THR A 143 22.37 2.05 20.01
N TRP A 144 21.54 2.76 20.76
CA TRP A 144 21.26 2.41 22.17
C TRP A 144 20.23 1.28 22.31
N VAL A 145 19.49 0.93 21.25
CA VAL A 145 18.62 -0.26 21.19
C VAL A 145 19.40 -1.43 20.60
N TRP A 146 20.08 -1.19 19.49
CA TRP A 146 20.91 -2.19 18.80
C TRP A 146 22.30 -1.61 18.55
N ALA A 147 23.34 -2.24 19.10
CA ALA A 147 24.69 -1.67 19.18
C ALA A 147 25.27 -1.08 17.87
N GLN A 148 24.92 -1.63 16.72
CA GLN A 148 25.32 -1.09 15.42
C GLN A 148 24.28 -0.13 14.82
N GLY A 149 23.10 -0.04 15.43
CA GLY A 149 21.93 0.53 14.78
C GLY A 149 21.53 -0.23 13.53
N ASN A 150 20.37 0.07 12.99
CA ASN A 150 19.89 -0.49 11.72
C ASN A 150 19.03 0.56 11.01
N VAL A 151 19.22 0.66 9.71
CA VAL A 151 18.39 1.49 8.84
C VAL A 151 17.94 0.69 7.65
N TYR A 152 16.70 0.92 7.24
CA TYR A 152 16.10 0.34 6.07
C TYR A 152 15.32 1.41 5.30
N ARG A 153 15.39 1.37 3.98
CA ARG A 153 14.48 2.09 3.09
C ARG A 153 14.11 1.20 1.92
N GLY A 154 12.82 1.19 1.60
CA GLY A 154 12.29 0.49 0.45
C GLY A 154 11.28 1.36 -0.28
N GLU A 155 11.25 1.27 -1.59
CA GLU A 155 10.25 1.88 -2.44
C GLU A 155 9.73 0.82 -3.42
N PHE A 156 8.42 0.65 -3.46
CA PHE A 156 7.73 -0.31 -4.30
C PHE A 156 6.65 0.43 -5.09
N LYS A 157 6.60 0.20 -6.39
CA LYS A 157 5.61 0.80 -7.28
C LYS A 157 4.92 -0.28 -8.08
N GLY A 158 3.63 -0.07 -8.32
CA GLY A 158 2.81 -0.93 -9.14
C GLY A 158 1.94 -0.14 -10.09
N GLU A 159 1.84 -0.61 -11.32
CA GLU A 159 0.92 -0.10 -12.33
C GLU A 159 0.15 -1.26 -12.92
N ASP A 160 -1.17 -1.15 -12.99
CA ASP A 160 -2.03 -2.13 -13.61
C ASP A 160 -2.85 -1.46 -14.72
N TYR A 161 -2.85 -2.08 -15.88
CA TYR A 161 -3.66 -1.71 -17.03
C TYR A 161 -4.57 -2.88 -17.35
N PHE A 162 -5.87 -2.64 -17.33
CA PHE A 162 -6.85 -3.65 -17.69
C PHE A 162 -7.80 -3.10 -18.73
N THR A 163 -8.06 -3.88 -19.78
CA THR A 163 -9.08 -3.58 -20.77
C THR A 163 -9.87 -4.83 -21.10
N ASN A 164 -11.18 -4.65 -21.30
CA ASN A 164 -12.09 -5.71 -21.72
C ASN A 164 -13.07 -5.14 -22.74
N VAL A 165 -13.34 -5.92 -23.79
CA VAL A 165 -14.39 -5.63 -24.77
C VAL A 165 -15.20 -6.89 -24.96
N SER A 166 -16.53 -6.78 -24.92
CA SER A 166 -17.43 -7.92 -25.12
C SER A 166 -18.65 -7.53 -25.93
N LEU A 167 -19.14 -8.47 -26.73
CA LEU A 167 -20.38 -8.42 -27.46
C LEU A 167 -21.30 -9.50 -26.93
N SER A 168 -22.51 -9.09 -26.48
CA SER A 168 -23.51 -9.98 -25.91
C SER A 168 -24.76 -9.94 -26.77
N TYR A 169 -25.27 -11.11 -27.10
CA TYR A 169 -26.53 -11.30 -27.80
C TYR A 169 -27.48 -12.12 -26.94
N ASN A 170 -28.71 -11.64 -26.79
CA ASN A 170 -29.76 -12.32 -26.03
C ASN A 170 -31.07 -12.24 -26.82
N ASN A 171 -31.69 -13.38 -27.10
CA ASN A 171 -32.98 -13.40 -27.79
C ASN A 171 -33.84 -14.61 -27.37
N ALA A 172 -35.14 -14.45 -27.44
CA ALA A 172 -36.13 -15.48 -27.13
C ALA A 172 -37.13 -15.65 -28.28
N TRP A 173 -37.44 -16.91 -28.61
CA TRP A 173 -38.41 -17.29 -29.64
C TRP A 173 -39.32 -18.38 -29.08
N GLY A 174 -40.55 -18.03 -28.74
CA GLY A 174 -41.47 -18.96 -28.08
C GLY A 174 -40.90 -19.45 -26.76
N ASP A 175 -40.72 -20.76 -26.62
CA ASP A 175 -40.16 -21.39 -25.42
C ASP A 175 -38.62 -21.53 -25.47
N SER A 176 -37.98 -21.10 -26.56
CA SER A 176 -36.53 -21.16 -26.72
C SER A 176 -35.86 -19.83 -26.38
N HIS A 177 -34.72 -19.91 -25.73
CA HIS A 177 -33.92 -18.76 -25.32
C HIS A 177 -32.45 -18.96 -25.70
N LEU A 178 -31.82 -17.95 -26.30
CA LEU A 178 -30.42 -17.99 -26.70
C LEU A 178 -29.68 -16.82 -26.06
N ASP A 179 -28.66 -17.16 -25.26
CA ASP A 179 -27.66 -16.22 -24.77
C ASP A 179 -26.30 -16.56 -25.38
N ALA A 180 -25.65 -15.57 -25.95
CA ALA A 180 -24.30 -15.71 -26.49
C ALA A 180 -23.46 -14.49 -26.09
N VAL A 181 -22.20 -14.75 -25.69
CA VAL A 181 -21.24 -13.70 -25.43
C VAL A 181 -19.90 -14.07 -26.04
N VAL A 182 -19.24 -13.10 -26.64
CA VAL A 182 -17.84 -13.18 -27.05
C VAL A 182 -17.12 -11.93 -26.55
N GLY A 183 -15.89 -12.10 -26.08
CA GLY A 183 -15.11 -11.00 -25.55
C GLY A 183 -13.62 -11.26 -25.62
N ALA A 184 -12.88 -10.18 -25.47
CA ALA A 184 -11.42 -10.20 -25.33
C ALA A 184 -11.01 -9.30 -24.17
N GLU A 185 -9.97 -9.69 -23.48
CA GLU A 185 -9.38 -8.91 -22.39
C GLU A 185 -7.87 -8.84 -22.51
N TYR A 186 -7.33 -7.76 -21.97
CA TYR A 186 -5.90 -7.57 -21.84
C TYR A 186 -5.59 -7.00 -20.46
N LEU A 187 -4.66 -7.64 -19.78
CA LEU A 187 -4.11 -7.22 -18.51
C LEU A 187 -2.60 -7.02 -18.67
N LYS A 188 -2.08 -5.89 -18.21
CA LYS A 188 -0.65 -5.66 -18.04
C LYS A 188 -0.41 -5.15 -16.64
N GLN A 189 0.60 -5.72 -15.97
CA GLN A 189 1.03 -5.33 -14.65
C GLN A 189 2.51 -4.95 -14.70
N VAL A 190 2.88 -3.83 -14.11
CA VAL A 190 4.29 -3.44 -13.93
C VAL A 190 4.55 -3.32 -12.44
N ARG A 191 5.56 -4.01 -11.96
CA ARG A 191 5.99 -3.94 -10.55
C ARG A 191 7.46 -3.59 -10.49
N THR A 192 7.79 -2.59 -9.71
CA THR A 192 9.18 -2.22 -9.44
C THR A 192 9.42 -2.14 -7.94
N GLY A 193 10.56 -2.60 -7.51
CA GLY A 193 10.97 -2.54 -6.12
C GLY A 193 12.45 -2.19 -6.01
N LEU A 194 12.76 -1.36 -5.02
CA LEU A 194 14.14 -1.08 -4.62
C LEU A 194 14.16 -0.98 -3.10
N TRP A 195 15.08 -1.68 -2.44
CA TRP A 195 15.29 -1.50 -1.02
C TRP A 195 16.75 -1.63 -0.64
N VAL A 196 17.08 -0.99 0.47
CA VAL A 196 18.42 -1.03 1.07
C VAL A 196 18.32 -1.12 2.59
N GLN A 197 19.13 -1.97 3.17
CA GLN A 197 19.34 -2.10 4.60
C GLN A 197 20.82 -1.87 4.91
N ALA A 198 21.10 -1.14 5.97
CA ALA A 198 22.48 -0.87 6.40
C ALA A 198 22.57 -0.81 7.92
N LYS A 199 23.77 -1.05 8.44
CA LYS A 199 24.13 -1.05 9.85
C LYS A 199 25.37 -0.19 10.09
N GLY A 200 25.74 0.02 11.36
CA GLY A 200 26.89 0.82 11.71
C GLY A 200 26.62 2.30 11.42
N ILE A 201 25.52 2.82 11.94
CA ILE A 201 25.17 4.25 11.82
C ILE A 201 26.16 5.08 12.64
N THR A 202 26.65 6.18 12.07
CA THR A 202 27.64 7.06 12.70
C THR A 202 27.01 7.98 13.73
N THR A 203 25.76 8.39 13.54
CA THR A 203 24.96 9.18 14.48
C THR A 203 23.49 8.82 14.34
N ASN A 204 22.76 8.86 15.45
CA ASN A 204 21.32 8.62 15.48
C ASN A 204 20.50 9.80 14.91
N ASP A 205 21.10 10.99 14.75
CA ASP A 205 20.42 12.22 14.33
C ASP A 205 19.87 12.12 12.89
N PHE A 206 20.56 11.37 12.03
CA PHE A 206 20.13 11.18 10.65
C PHE A 206 18.94 10.24 10.52
N SER A 207 18.66 9.41 11.55
CA SER A 207 17.62 8.38 11.45
C SER A 207 17.86 7.53 10.19
N TYR A 208 16.81 7.26 9.41
CA TYR A 208 16.88 6.56 8.12
C TYR A 208 17.17 7.47 6.92
N ASN A 209 17.43 8.78 7.13
CA ASN A 209 17.54 9.75 6.02
C ASN A 209 18.93 9.81 5.39
N ASN A 210 19.95 9.21 6.00
CA ASN A 210 21.31 9.18 5.44
C ASN A 210 21.93 7.79 5.53
N ILE A 211 21.51 6.89 4.64
CA ILE A 211 22.07 5.54 4.53
C ILE A 211 23.56 5.59 4.09
N GLY A 212 23.95 6.64 3.37
CA GLY A 212 25.34 6.83 2.95
C GLY A 212 26.33 6.96 4.11
N ALA A 213 25.89 7.45 5.27
CA ALA A 213 26.70 7.61 6.49
C ALA A 213 26.80 6.33 7.33
N THR A 214 26.40 5.17 6.81
CA THR A 214 26.54 3.88 7.51
C THR A 214 27.86 3.21 7.16
N SER A 215 28.48 2.51 8.12
CA SER A 215 29.76 1.83 7.92
C SER A 215 29.64 0.42 7.33
N SER A 216 28.46 -0.20 7.36
CA SER A 216 28.27 -1.59 6.93
C SER A 216 26.97 -1.77 6.13
N ARG A 217 27.12 -2.33 4.94
CA ARG A 217 26.02 -2.84 4.13
C ARG A 217 26.16 -4.35 4.05
N PRO A 218 25.31 -5.11 4.73
CA PRO A 218 25.42 -6.57 4.72
C PRO A 218 25.20 -7.11 3.31
N PHE A 219 25.82 -8.25 3.02
CA PHE A 219 25.53 -8.98 1.76
C PHE A 219 24.02 -9.28 1.69
N GLY A 220 23.41 -9.05 0.52
CA GLY A 220 21.95 -9.14 0.39
C GLY A 220 21.16 -7.98 1.02
N GLY A 221 21.83 -6.96 1.57
CA GLY A 221 21.19 -5.77 2.15
C GLY A 221 20.72 -4.74 1.13
N THR A 222 20.79 -5.05 -0.16
CA THR A 222 20.26 -4.20 -1.23
C THR A 222 19.66 -5.11 -2.31
N SER A 223 18.47 -4.80 -2.77
CA SER A 223 17.82 -5.53 -3.85
C SER A 223 16.95 -4.61 -4.69
N SER A 224 16.79 -4.98 -5.94
CA SER A 224 15.81 -4.38 -6.82
C SER A 224 15.06 -5.47 -7.59
N SER A 225 13.82 -5.22 -7.93
CA SER A 225 12.98 -6.11 -8.73
C SER A 225 12.27 -5.32 -9.82
N TYR A 226 12.06 -5.99 -10.94
CA TYR A 226 11.23 -5.51 -12.04
C TYR A 226 10.45 -6.67 -12.62
N GLU A 227 9.13 -6.49 -12.75
CA GLU A 227 8.23 -7.47 -13.33
C GLU A 227 7.23 -6.73 -14.23
N ASP A 228 6.94 -7.26 -15.41
CA ASP A 228 5.93 -6.69 -16.33
C ASP A 228 5.11 -7.79 -17.05
N PRO A 229 4.49 -8.71 -16.31
CA PRO A 229 3.64 -9.72 -16.90
C PRO A 229 2.45 -9.10 -17.64
N SER A 230 2.09 -9.71 -18.76
CA SER A 230 0.88 -9.38 -19.50
C SER A 230 0.10 -10.63 -19.87
N LEU A 231 -1.20 -10.51 -19.92
CA LEU A 231 -2.13 -11.57 -20.28
C LEU A 231 -3.13 -11.02 -21.30
N ALA A 232 -3.32 -11.76 -22.39
CA ALA A 232 -4.40 -11.50 -23.32
C ALA A 232 -5.25 -12.77 -23.44
N SER A 233 -6.56 -12.63 -23.35
CA SER A 233 -7.48 -13.76 -23.46
C SER A 233 -8.67 -13.42 -24.35
N ILE A 234 -9.24 -14.46 -24.96
CA ILE A 234 -10.50 -14.42 -25.68
C ILE A 234 -11.43 -15.40 -24.98
N MET A 235 -12.66 -14.98 -24.74
CA MET A 235 -13.68 -15.80 -24.11
C MET A 235 -14.94 -15.86 -24.97
N GLY A 236 -15.66 -16.95 -24.89
CA GLY A 236 -16.95 -17.12 -25.53
C GLY A 236 -17.83 -18.10 -24.77
N SER A 237 -19.12 -17.81 -24.71
CA SER A 237 -20.11 -18.71 -24.12
C SER A 237 -21.39 -18.64 -24.94
N VAL A 238 -22.05 -19.77 -25.08
CA VAL A 238 -23.39 -19.89 -25.72
C VAL A 238 -24.23 -20.78 -24.81
N THR A 239 -25.45 -20.32 -24.51
CA THR A 239 -26.46 -21.07 -23.76
C THR A 239 -27.77 -21.02 -24.54
N TYR A 240 -28.34 -22.20 -24.70
CA TYR A 240 -29.62 -22.39 -25.42
C TYR A 240 -30.62 -23.12 -24.54
#